data_f050a4ad57435c6850f5ce680e1a0c3f
#
_entry.id   f050a4ad57435c6850f5ce680e1a0c3f
#
_cell.length_a   1.000
_cell.length_b   1.000
_cell.length_c   1.000
_cell.angle_alpha   90.00
_cell.angle_beta   90.00
_cell.angle_gamma   90.00
#
_symmetry.space_group_name_H-M   'P 1'
#
loop_
_entity.id
_entity.type
_entity.pdbx_description
1 polymer ?
#
loop_
_entity_poly.entity_id
_entity_poly.type
_entity_poly.pdbx_seq_one_letter_code
_entity_poly.pdbx_strand_id
1 'polypeptide(L)'
;MHVRSLTLAILLAVAGPVLADDKPLEQDLYKARPLVIIAPSTADPTLRGLNEALKDPATKKAFDDRNLVLYSVAGMVGKRDDKYLEQQTTMALIREFKLSAKDTVATLVVLVGKDGTQQKIEHTGTVEPKMIFDAVDALPAAEKAIVAPTVAEQKQATSTPAKDGKQAKPAKPAKPAKPLPSPKPLED
;
A
#
# COMPACT_ATOMS: atom_id res chain seq x y z
N MET A 1 31.18 19.61 -51.62
CA MET A 1 29.93 19.97 -50.91
C MET A 1 29.53 18.78 -50.07
N HIS A 2 29.73 18.85 -48.75
CA HIS A 2 29.48 17.73 -47.84
C HIS A 2 28.20 18.07 -47.04
N VAL A 3 27.11 17.40 -47.37
CA VAL A 3 25.87 17.47 -46.60
C VAL A 3 25.99 16.57 -45.36
N ARG A 4 26.14 17.22 -44.23
CA ARG A 4 26.09 16.53 -42.91
C ARG A 4 24.61 16.28 -42.55
N SER A 5 24.17 15.05 -42.68
CA SER A 5 22.90 14.57 -42.19
C SER A 5 22.92 14.54 -40.68
N LEU A 6 22.12 15.42 -40.05
CA LEU A 6 21.90 15.48 -38.63
C LEU A 6 20.73 14.54 -38.29
N THR A 7 21.03 13.34 -37.86
CA THR A 7 20.02 12.40 -37.35
C THR A 7 19.60 12.80 -35.94
N LEU A 8 18.43 13.43 -35.84
CA LEU A 8 17.79 13.77 -34.58
C LEU A 8 17.19 12.48 -33.97
N ALA A 9 17.87 11.88 -33.00
CA ALA A 9 17.32 10.78 -32.23
C ALA A 9 16.30 11.31 -31.24
N ILE A 10 15.01 11.12 -31.55
CA ILE A 10 13.91 11.41 -30.63
C ILE A 10 13.88 10.30 -29.59
N LEU A 11 14.36 10.59 -28.38
CA LEU A 11 14.20 9.74 -27.20
C LEU A 11 12.75 9.84 -26.74
N LEU A 12 11.88 8.94 -27.17
CA LEU A 12 10.53 8.78 -26.59
C LEU A 12 10.70 8.21 -25.18
N ALA A 13 10.66 9.10 -24.19
CA ALA A 13 10.44 8.69 -22.81
C ALA A 13 9.01 8.14 -22.71
N VAL A 14 8.87 6.83 -22.67
CA VAL A 14 7.62 6.16 -22.31
C VAL A 14 7.40 6.38 -20.82
N ALA A 15 6.75 7.50 -20.47
CA ALA A 15 6.13 7.66 -19.17
C ALA A 15 4.95 6.68 -19.12
N GLY A 16 5.19 5.47 -18.61
CA GLY A 16 4.12 4.53 -18.30
C GLY A 16 3.17 5.20 -17.30
N PRO A 17 1.86 4.90 -17.35
CA PRO A 17 0.94 5.38 -16.33
C PRO A 17 1.44 4.86 -14.98
N VAL A 18 1.79 5.77 -14.08
CA VAL A 18 1.97 5.46 -12.67
C VAL A 18 0.56 5.15 -12.17
N LEU A 19 0.19 3.87 -12.19
CA LEU A 19 -1.01 3.40 -11.52
C LEU A 19 -0.83 3.76 -10.05
N ALA A 20 -1.67 4.65 -9.55
CA ALA A 20 -1.74 4.94 -8.13
C ALA A 20 -2.03 3.60 -7.43
N ASP A 21 -1.06 3.17 -6.64
CA ASP A 21 -1.08 1.85 -6.02
C ASP A 21 -2.19 1.84 -4.97
N ASP A 22 -3.29 1.13 -5.24
CA ASP A 22 -4.41 0.99 -4.30
C ASP A 22 -4.01 0.22 -3.03
N LYS A 23 -2.77 -0.32 -3.00
CA LYS A 23 -2.20 -1.07 -1.88
C LYS A 23 -0.81 -0.55 -1.51
N PRO A 24 -0.75 0.52 -0.74
CA PRO A 24 0.50 1.24 -0.43
C PRO A 24 1.55 0.38 0.29
N LEU A 25 1.15 -0.70 0.97
CA LEU A 25 2.06 -1.59 1.69
C LEU A 25 2.65 -2.72 0.83
N GLU A 26 2.11 -2.98 -0.37
CA GLU A 26 2.65 -4.04 -1.26
C GLU A 26 4.11 -3.80 -1.65
N GLN A 27 4.56 -2.56 -1.73
CA GLN A 27 5.95 -2.24 -2.02
C GLN A 27 6.94 -2.76 -0.97
N ASP A 28 6.49 -2.94 0.27
CA ASP A 28 7.29 -3.41 1.39
C ASP A 28 7.09 -4.92 1.67
N LEU A 29 6.14 -5.56 0.98
CA LEU A 29 5.85 -6.98 1.12
C LEU A 29 7.11 -7.82 0.84
N TYR A 30 7.40 -8.79 1.69
CA TYR A 30 8.59 -9.64 1.71
C TYR A 30 9.92 -8.92 1.98
N LYS A 31 9.95 -7.60 2.06
CA LYS A 31 11.17 -6.78 2.22
C LYS A 31 11.29 -6.18 3.60
N ALA A 32 10.22 -5.54 4.06
CA ALA A 32 10.19 -4.80 5.30
C ALA A 32 8.93 -5.11 6.10
N ARG A 33 8.89 -4.59 7.31
CA ARG A 33 7.73 -4.66 8.23
C ARG A 33 7.15 -3.27 8.41
N PRO A 34 6.08 -2.91 7.70
CA PRO A 34 5.40 -1.65 7.95
C PRO A 34 4.87 -1.57 9.38
N LEU A 35 5.31 -0.55 10.11
CA LEU A 35 4.67 -0.10 11.34
C LEU A 35 3.75 1.05 11.00
N VAL A 36 2.45 0.82 11.04
CA VAL A 36 1.45 1.82 10.64
C VAL A 36 0.84 2.45 11.88
N ILE A 37 0.97 3.76 12.00
CA ILE A 37 0.36 4.55 13.07
C ILE A 37 -0.65 5.50 12.44
N ILE A 38 -1.91 5.36 12.84
CA ILE A 38 -2.96 6.28 12.40
C ILE A 38 -3.46 7.04 13.63
N ALA A 39 -3.16 8.32 13.65
CA ALA A 39 -3.43 9.23 14.75
C ALA A 39 -4.44 10.30 14.35
N PRO A 40 -5.25 10.82 15.27
CA PRO A 40 -6.19 11.89 15.01
C PRO A 40 -5.51 13.19 14.53
N SER A 41 -4.29 13.43 15.01
CA SER A 41 -3.54 14.64 14.67
C SER A 41 -2.03 14.43 14.77
N THR A 42 -1.26 15.38 14.23
CA THR A 42 0.19 15.42 14.35
C THR A 42 0.68 15.69 15.78
N ALA A 43 -0.20 16.19 16.66
CA ALA A 43 0.09 16.45 18.06
C ALA A 43 -0.11 15.20 18.94
N ASP A 44 -0.53 14.09 18.36
CA ASP A 44 -0.76 12.84 19.09
C ASP A 44 0.48 12.39 19.87
N PRO A 45 0.33 12.05 21.15
CA PRO A 45 1.47 11.72 22.02
C PRO A 45 2.20 10.46 21.59
N THR A 46 1.50 9.44 21.05
CA THR A 46 2.11 8.20 20.56
C THR A 46 2.98 8.48 19.33
N LEU A 47 2.43 9.23 18.36
CA LEU A 47 3.16 9.58 17.15
C LEU A 47 4.39 10.44 17.46
N ARG A 48 4.23 11.43 18.34
CA ARG A 48 5.34 12.31 18.75
C ARG A 48 6.39 11.55 19.55
N GLY A 49 5.97 10.74 20.50
CA GLY A 49 6.87 9.95 21.34
C GLY A 49 7.73 9.00 20.51
N LEU A 50 7.13 8.30 19.54
CA LEU A 50 7.90 7.43 18.66
C LEU A 50 8.85 8.20 17.74
N ASN A 51 8.41 9.30 17.14
CA ASN A 51 9.27 10.13 16.32
C ASN A 51 10.47 10.70 17.12
N GLU A 52 10.25 11.05 18.39
CA GLU A 52 11.34 11.51 19.27
C GLU A 52 12.30 10.36 19.62
N ALA A 53 11.75 9.19 19.95
CA ALA A 53 12.55 8.01 20.26
C ALA A 53 13.42 7.54 19.06
N LEU A 54 12.93 7.68 17.85
CA LEU A 54 13.66 7.33 16.62
C LEU A 54 14.79 8.32 16.28
N LYS A 55 14.89 9.45 16.97
CA LYS A 55 16.06 10.35 16.85
C LYS A 55 17.27 9.80 17.59
N ASP A 56 17.05 8.93 18.59
CA ASP A 56 18.14 8.23 19.24
C ASP A 56 18.75 7.20 18.29
N PRO A 57 20.08 7.26 18.03
CA PRO A 57 20.74 6.37 17.07
C PRO A 57 20.63 4.87 17.43
N ALA A 58 20.60 4.53 18.72
CA ALA A 58 20.49 3.14 19.16
C ALA A 58 19.08 2.59 18.88
N THR A 59 18.05 3.39 19.19
CA THR A 59 16.65 3.05 18.91
C THR A 59 16.40 2.96 17.40
N LYS A 60 16.94 3.92 16.63
CA LYS A 60 16.82 3.89 15.16
C LYS A 60 17.50 2.65 14.58
N LYS A 61 18.70 2.32 15.07
CA LYS A 61 19.39 1.09 14.65
C LYS A 61 18.60 -0.16 14.97
N ALA A 62 18.03 -0.26 16.18
CA ALA A 62 17.20 -1.40 16.57
C ALA A 62 15.93 -1.54 15.72
N PHE A 63 15.37 -0.42 15.25
CA PHE A 63 14.25 -0.33 14.32
C PHE A 63 14.64 -0.85 12.94
N ASP A 64 15.77 -0.38 12.41
CA ASP A 64 16.30 -0.76 11.10
C ASP A 64 16.75 -2.23 11.06
N ASP A 65 17.40 -2.73 12.12
CA ASP A 65 17.82 -4.13 12.27
C ASP A 65 16.63 -5.11 12.17
N ARG A 66 15.42 -4.64 12.54
CA ARG A 66 14.18 -5.40 12.41
C ARG A 66 13.46 -5.20 11.09
N ASN A 67 14.06 -4.49 10.16
CA ASN A 67 13.48 -4.09 8.87
C ASN A 67 12.14 -3.38 9.02
N LEU A 68 11.97 -2.57 10.06
CA LEU A 68 10.78 -1.77 10.26
C LEU A 68 10.79 -0.54 9.35
N VAL A 69 9.63 -0.16 8.86
CA VAL A 69 9.39 1.07 8.07
C VAL A 69 8.19 1.78 8.68
N LEU A 70 8.37 3.04 9.08
CA LEU A 70 7.31 3.80 9.72
C LEU A 70 6.35 4.41 8.70
N TYR A 71 5.10 4.00 8.76
CA TYR A 71 3.99 4.68 8.12
C TYR A 71 3.20 5.44 9.16
N SER A 72 3.07 6.74 9.02
CA SER A 72 2.29 7.58 9.92
C SER A 72 1.22 8.33 9.15
N VAL A 73 -0.01 8.26 9.65
CA VAL A 73 -1.14 9.04 9.15
C VAL A 73 -1.65 9.90 10.29
N ALA A 74 -1.68 11.19 10.09
CA ALA A 74 -2.22 12.15 11.06
C ALA A 74 -3.30 13.00 10.37
N GLY A 75 -4.55 12.72 10.69
CA GLY A 75 -5.69 13.25 9.95
C GLY A 75 -5.66 12.80 8.48
N MET A 76 -5.42 13.74 7.56
CA MET A 76 -5.35 13.47 6.12
C MET A 76 -3.92 13.46 5.56
N VAL A 77 -2.93 13.59 6.42
CA VAL A 77 -1.51 13.67 6.03
C VAL A 77 -0.83 12.34 6.33
N GLY A 78 -0.37 11.66 5.29
CA GLY A 78 0.41 10.43 5.38
C GLY A 78 1.90 10.68 5.18
N LYS A 79 2.71 9.90 5.87
CA LYS A 79 4.18 9.83 5.66
C LYS A 79 4.64 8.39 5.68
N ARG A 80 5.67 8.10 4.89
CA ARG A 80 6.50 6.90 5.00
C ARG A 80 7.90 7.33 5.43
N ASP A 81 8.30 6.96 6.63
CA ASP A 81 9.45 7.56 7.31
C ASP A 81 9.33 9.10 7.32
N ASP A 82 10.27 9.82 6.72
CA ASP A 82 10.26 11.28 6.64
C ASP A 82 9.63 11.84 5.34
N LYS A 83 9.19 10.96 4.41
CA LYS A 83 8.63 11.36 3.12
C LYS A 83 7.12 11.44 3.16
N TYR A 84 6.57 12.54 2.68
CA TYR A 84 5.12 12.68 2.52
C TYR A 84 4.60 11.72 1.46
N LEU A 85 3.46 11.10 1.76
CA LEU A 85 2.69 10.30 0.82
C LEU A 85 1.72 11.19 0.05
N GLU A 86 1.41 10.81 -1.17
CA GLU A 86 0.33 11.44 -1.92
C GLU A 86 -1.01 11.22 -1.22
N GLN A 87 -1.94 12.14 -1.42
CA GLN A 87 -3.26 12.07 -0.77
C GLN A 87 -3.99 10.77 -1.12
N GLN A 88 -3.89 10.31 -2.35
CA GLN A 88 -4.52 9.09 -2.83
C GLN A 88 -3.97 7.85 -2.11
N THR A 89 -2.65 7.76 -1.99
CA THR A 89 -1.95 6.72 -1.22
C THR A 89 -2.31 6.76 0.26
N THR A 90 -2.39 7.96 0.86
CA THR A 90 -2.82 8.14 2.25
C THR A 90 -4.24 7.62 2.46
N MET A 91 -5.17 7.94 1.56
CA MET A 91 -6.55 7.47 1.64
C MET A 91 -6.67 5.95 1.41
N ALA A 92 -5.83 5.38 0.54
CA ALA A 92 -5.75 3.94 0.35
C ALA A 92 -5.30 3.25 1.64
N LEU A 93 -4.28 3.81 2.32
CA LEU A 93 -3.79 3.30 3.59
C LEU A 93 -4.87 3.33 4.69
N ILE A 94 -5.62 4.44 4.81
CA ILE A 94 -6.75 4.54 5.76
C ILE A 94 -7.81 3.48 5.46
N ARG A 95 -8.15 3.26 4.20
CA ARG A 95 -9.15 2.26 3.77
C ARG A 95 -8.68 0.83 4.02
N GLU A 96 -7.39 0.55 3.82
CA GLU A 96 -6.82 -0.79 4.01
C GLU A 96 -7.03 -1.30 5.45
N PHE A 97 -6.90 -0.42 6.43
CA PHE A 97 -7.14 -0.76 7.84
C PHE A 97 -8.61 -0.67 8.25
N LYS A 98 -9.54 -0.39 7.31
CA LYS A 98 -10.99 -0.35 7.53
C LYS A 98 -11.38 0.45 8.79
N LEU A 99 -10.77 1.62 8.95
CA LEU A 99 -11.01 2.46 10.12
C LEU A 99 -12.48 2.86 10.21
N SER A 100 -13.09 2.51 11.30
CA SER A 100 -14.44 2.97 11.65
C SER A 100 -14.39 4.35 12.30
N ALA A 101 -15.52 5.04 12.35
CA ALA A 101 -15.60 6.35 13.01
C ALA A 101 -15.19 6.31 14.51
N LYS A 102 -15.23 5.14 15.15
CA LYS A 102 -14.77 4.94 16.53
C LYS A 102 -13.23 4.89 16.62
N ASP A 103 -12.57 4.39 15.57
CA ASP A 103 -11.11 4.25 15.53
C ASP A 103 -10.42 5.58 15.24
N THR A 104 -11.15 6.59 14.74
CA THR A 104 -10.60 7.93 14.47
C THR A 104 -10.35 8.76 15.72
N VAL A 105 -10.89 8.37 16.87
CA VAL A 105 -10.72 9.07 18.14
C VAL A 105 -9.48 8.58 18.91
N ALA A 106 -9.09 7.32 18.72
CA ALA A 106 -7.92 6.71 19.34
C ALA A 106 -6.82 6.48 18.30
N THR A 107 -5.58 6.53 18.74
CA THR A 107 -4.45 6.19 17.87
C THR A 107 -4.44 4.68 17.63
N LEU A 108 -4.40 4.29 16.37
CA LEU A 108 -4.27 2.91 15.94
C LEU A 108 -2.80 2.62 15.61
N VAL A 109 -2.25 1.56 16.17
CA VAL A 109 -0.90 1.07 15.87
C VAL A 109 -1.00 -0.36 15.36
N VAL A 110 -0.53 -0.58 14.15
CA VAL A 110 -0.55 -1.89 13.49
C VAL A 110 0.85 -2.23 12.99
N LEU A 111 1.33 -3.38 13.39
CA LEU A 111 2.52 -4.01 12.81
C LEU A 111 2.08 -4.92 11.66
N VAL A 112 2.71 -4.75 10.50
CA VAL A 112 2.50 -5.63 9.35
C VAL A 112 3.76 -6.47 9.15
N GLY A 113 3.57 -7.78 9.15
CA GLY A 113 4.66 -8.72 8.88
C GLY A 113 5.13 -8.67 7.42
N LYS A 114 6.29 -9.23 7.13
CA LYS A 114 6.79 -9.39 5.76
C LYS A 114 5.87 -10.24 4.89
N ASP A 115 5.05 -11.09 5.51
CA ASP A 115 4.03 -11.92 4.86
C ASP A 115 2.70 -11.17 4.61
N GLY A 116 2.62 -9.90 5.03
CA GLY A 116 1.40 -9.09 4.95
C GLY A 116 0.42 -9.31 6.10
N THR A 117 0.75 -10.17 7.08
CA THR A 117 -0.12 -10.37 8.26
C THR A 117 -0.15 -9.11 9.11
N GLN A 118 -1.35 -8.62 9.42
CA GLN A 118 -1.58 -7.44 10.23
C GLN A 118 -1.79 -7.81 11.69
N GLN A 119 -1.03 -7.21 12.59
CA GLN A 119 -1.14 -7.37 14.03
C GLN A 119 -1.36 -6.00 14.68
N LYS A 120 -2.53 -5.79 15.27
CA LYS A 120 -2.81 -4.58 16.04
C LYS A 120 -2.04 -4.63 17.37
N ILE A 121 -1.34 -3.56 17.69
CA ILE A 121 -0.66 -3.39 18.98
C ILE A 121 -1.62 -2.66 19.91
N GLU A 122 -2.16 -3.39 20.89
CA GLU A 122 -3.01 -2.82 21.93
C GLU A 122 -2.14 -2.02 22.90
N HIS A 123 -2.53 -0.78 23.13
CA HIS A 123 -1.81 0.11 24.04
C HIS A 123 -2.77 1.03 24.80
N THR A 124 -2.36 1.46 25.98
CA THR A 124 -3.05 2.47 26.77
C THR A 124 -2.09 3.67 26.91
N GLY A 125 -2.40 4.76 26.22
CA GLY A 125 -1.51 5.94 26.15
C GLY A 125 -0.44 5.82 25.08
N THR A 126 0.77 6.28 25.37
CA THR A 126 1.89 6.27 24.42
C THR A 126 2.46 4.87 24.18
N VAL A 127 2.88 4.60 22.95
CA VAL A 127 3.57 3.35 22.59
C VAL A 127 5.08 3.57 22.70
N GLU A 128 5.73 2.77 23.53
CA GLU A 128 7.18 2.76 23.63
C GLU A 128 7.80 1.90 22.51
N PRO A 129 9.00 2.25 22.01
CA PRO A 129 9.70 1.44 21.00
C PRO A 129 9.88 -0.02 21.41
N LYS A 130 10.10 -0.27 22.71
CA LYS A 130 10.23 -1.61 23.25
C LYS A 130 9.01 -2.49 22.96
N MET A 131 7.79 -1.96 23.10
CA MET A 131 6.56 -2.72 22.82
C MET A 131 6.50 -3.15 21.35
N ILE A 132 6.95 -2.29 20.45
CA ILE A 132 7.02 -2.58 19.02
C ILE A 132 8.06 -3.67 18.75
N PHE A 133 9.24 -3.55 19.37
CA PHE A 133 10.31 -4.54 19.22
C PHE A 133 9.91 -5.91 19.76
N ASP A 134 9.28 -5.95 20.93
CA ASP A 134 8.76 -7.17 21.53
C ASP A 134 7.69 -7.82 20.61
N ALA A 135 6.82 -7.02 19.99
CA ALA A 135 5.83 -7.52 19.04
C ALA A 135 6.49 -8.14 17.79
N VAL A 136 7.53 -7.49 17.24
CA VAL A 136 8.31 -8.05 16.11
C VAL A 136 9.03 -9.32 16.52
N ASP A 137 9.61 -9.33 17.71
CA ASP A 137 10.37 -10.48 18.23
C ASP A 137 9.44 -11.65 18.57
N ALA A 138 8.15 -11.41 18.78
CA ALA A 138 7.10 -12.42 18.97
C ALA A 138 6.53 -12.99 17.65
N LEU A 139 6.85 -12.41 16.50
CA LEU A 139 6.37 -12.91 15.20
C LEU A 139 6.80 -14.36 14.95
N PRO A 140 6.03 -15.16 14.19
CA PRO A 140 6.36 -16.54 13.86
C PRO A 140 7.73 -16.67 13.17
N ALA A 141 8.43 -17.78 13.42
CA ALA A 141 9.73 -18.05 12.80
C ALA A 141 9.65 -18.06 11.26
N ALA A 142 8.51 -18.50 10.70
CA ALA A 142 8.28 -18.51 9.25
C ALA A 142 8.29 -17.10 8.67
N GLU A 143 7.68 -16.12 9.35
CA GLU A 143 7.69 -14.72 8.94
C GLU A 143 9.11 -14.13 8.99
N LYS A 144 9.86 -14.43 10.06
CA LYS A 144 11.24 -13.96 10.25
C LYS A 144 12.20 -14.51 9.20
N ALA A 145 11.93 -15.70 8.70
CA ALA A 145 12.72 -16.37 7.67
C ALA A 145 12.47 -15.81 6.25
N ILE A 146 11.47 -14.97 6.07
CA ILE A 146 11.17 -14.35 4.77
C ILE A 146 12.32 -13.44 4.38
N VAL A 147 12.97 -13.77 3.25
CA VAL A 147 14.00 -12.98 2.60
C VAL A 147 13.40 -12.31 1.37
N ALA A 148 13.74 -11.05 1.14
CA ALA A 148 13.25 -10.33 -0.03
C ALA A 148 13.61 -11.11 -1.31
N PRO A 149 12.65 -11.30 -2.25
CA PRO A 149 12.92 -11.99 -3.49
C PRO A 149 13.97 -11.22 -4.29
N THR A 150 14.89 -11.95 -4.89
CA THR A 150 15.93 -11.35 -5.73
C THR A 150 15.32 -10.73 -6.98
N VAL A 151 16.05 -9.76 -7.58
CA VAL A 151 15.59 -9.09 -8.82
C VAL A 151 15.34 -10.11 -9.96
N ALA A 152 16.03 -11.26 -9.93
CA ALA A 152 15.83 -12.34 -10.88
C ALA A 152 14.47 -13.04 -10.67
N GLU A 153 14.09 -13.32 -9.42
CA GLU A 153 12.81 -13.95 -9.07
C GLU A 153 11.63 -13.01 -9.34
N GLN A 154 11.80 -11.71 -9.10
CA GLN A 154 10.78 -10.71 -9.43
C GLN A 154 10.50 -10.63 -10.94
N LYS A 155 11.54 -10.74 -11.78
CA LYS A 155 11.37 -10.77 -13.24
C LYS A 155 10.68 -12.04 -13.72
N GLN A 156 10.87 -13.18 -13.07
CA GLN A 156 10.19 -14.42 -13.41
C GLN A 156 8.72 -14.42 -13.01
N ALA A 157 8.37 -13.81 -11.86
CA ALA A 157 6.99 -13.69 -11.41
C ALA A 157 6.13 -12.82 -12.35
N THR A 158 6.72 -11.79 -12.97
CA THR A 158 6.03 -10.95 -13.96
C THR A 158 5.98 -11.52 -15.37
N SER A 159 6.78 -12.57 -15.66
CA SER A 159 6.87 -13.20 -16.98
C SER A 159 6.09 -14.52 -17.13
N THR A 160 5.32 -14.94 -16.12
CA THR A 160 4.44 -16.11 -16.25
C THR A 160 3.20 -15.71 -17.04
N PRO A 161 3.04 -16.16 -18.31
CA PRO A 161 1.80 -15.88 -19.04
C PRO A 161 0.67 -16.59 -18.33
N ALA A 162 -0.43 -15.88 -18.11
CA ALA A 162 -1.68 -16.45 -17.63
C ALA A 162 -2.04 -17.65 -18.51
N LYS A 163 -2.05 -18.85 -17.91
CA LYS A 163 -2.40 -20.10 -18.58
C LYS A 163 -3.84 -19.98 -19.03
N ASP A 164 -4.06 -20.00 -20.32
CA ASP A 164 -5.33 -20.02 -21.01
C ASP A 164 -6.42 -20.82 -20.26
N GLY A 165 -7.37 -20.09 -19.72
CA GLY A 165 -8.66 -20.63 -19.35
C GLY A 165 -9.46 -20.86 -20.63
N LYS A 166 -9.84 -22.11 -20.88
CA LYS A 166 -10.78 -22.66 -21.85
C LYS A 166 -11.59 -21.63 -22.63
N GLN A 167 -11.40 -21.62 -23.94
CA GLN A 167 -12.33 -21.04 -24.91
C GLN A 167 -13.77 -21.47 -24.62
N ALA A 168 -14.57 -20.54 -24.15
CA ALA A 168 -16.01 -20.66 -24.16
C ALA A 168 -16.50 -20.49 -25.61
N LYS A 169 -17.24 -21.52 -26.10
CA LYS A 169 -17.91 -21.62 -27.38
C LYS A 169 -18.71 -20.34 -27.68
N PRO A 170 -18.68 -19.79 -28.90
CA PRO A 170 -19.43 -18.58 -29.23
C PRO A 170 -20.95 -18.80 -29.04
N ALA A 171 -21.55 -17.95 -28.24
CA ALA A 171 -23.00 -17.90 -28.09
C ALA A 171 -23.63 -17.38 -29.38
N LYS A 172 -24.68 -18.07 -29.84
CA LYS A 172 -25.51 -17.74 -30.98
C LYS A 172 -26.10 -16.33 -30.85
N PRO A 173 -26.20 -15.54 -31.93
CA PRO A 173 -26.80 -14.20 -31.88
C PRO A 173 -28.25 -14.25 -31.40
N ALA A 174 -28.56 -13.42 -30.41
CA ALA A 174 -29.95 -13.25 -29.95
C ALA A 174 -30.78 -12.55 -31.03
N LYS A 175 -32.01 -13.04 -31.27
CA LYS A 175 -32.98 -12.43 -32.15
C LYS A 175 -33.32 -10.99 -31.69
N PRO A 176 -33.59 -10.06 -32.63
CA PRO A 176 -34.01 -8.72 -32.29
C PRO A 176 -35.33 -8.73 -31.49
N ALA A 177 -35.35 -7.96 -30.42
CA ALA A 177 -36.54 -7.73 -29.61
C ALA A 177 -37.58 -6.98 -30.42
N LYS A 178 -38.89 -7.42 -30.31
CA LYS A 178 -40.06 -6.75 -30.90
C LYS A 178 -40.19 -5.32 -30.33
N PRO A 179 -40.62 -4.34 -31.16
CA PRO A 179 -40.89 -2.99 -30.70
C PRO A 179 -42.00 -2.97 -29.66
N LEU A 180 -41.81 -2.13 -28.62
CA LEU A 180 -42.84 -1.83 -27.63
C LEU A 180 -44.04 -1.10 -28.28
N PRO A 181 -45.27 -1.38 -27.87
CA PRO A 181 -46.44 -0.63 -28.34
C PRO A 181 -46.44 0.81 -27.85
N SER A 182 -46.87 1.71 -28.70
CA SER A 182 -46.98 3.14 -28.44
C SER A 182 -47.92 3.46 -27.26
N PRO A 183 -47.63 4.49 -26.44
CA PRO A 183 -48.51 4.93 -25.39
C PRO A 183 -49.84 5.46 -25.95
N LYS A 184 -50.97 5.09 -25.34
CA LYS A 184 -52.30 5.60 -25.66
C LYS A 184 -52.39 7.08 -25.28
N PRO A 185 -53.09 7.92 -26.06
CA PRO A 185 -53.40 9.30 -25.69
C PRO A 185 -54.32 9.31 -24.45
N LEU A 186 -54.05 10.27 -23.57
CA LEU A 186 -54.99 10.67 -22.52
C LEU A 186 -56.13 11.42 -23.16
N GLU A 187 -57.34 10.92 -23.03
CA GLU A 187 -58.56 11.67 -23.27
C GLU A 187 -58.90 12.51 -22.05
N ASP A 188 -59.31 13.75 -22.32
CA ASP A 188 -59.83 14.73 -21.36
C ASP A 188 -61.07 14.25 -20.60
#